data_8676d13e596fe51a541e8c2d20c72f1e
#
_entry.id   8676d13e596fe51a541e8c2d20c72f1e
#
_cell.length_a   1.000
_cell.length_b   1.000
_cell.length_c   1.000
_cell.angle_alpha   90.00
_cell.angle_beta   90.00
_cell.angle_gamma   90.00
#
_symmetry.space_group_name_H-M   'P 1'
#
loop_
_entity.id
_entity.type
_entity.pdbx_description
1 polymer ?
#
loop_
_entity_poly.entity_id
_entity_poly.type
_entity_poly.pdbx_seq_one_letter_code
_entity_poly.pdbx_strand_id
1 'polypeptide(L)'
;MRRRRTMKHTGRAGVSWDGPLGHRATIGRAAVSWTAPRVSSALFALLLALTVLAPTPSLADDTVDVIVQQIPGTSTNVAALIEDLGGSVTGELRIIDGYAAELPASAIDRLSADPAIASVTPDGTVELTGWHFAADDQESLASVADKVTNADQFWNNGYTGAGVDIALIDSGVSPVDGLTLPNKVVNGPDLSFESQDPDLRYLDSFGHGTHLAGIMAGQSDSTPAKISTKEAKRHFLGIAPDARIVNVKVATRNGATDVSQVIAAIDWVVQHRDDNGMNIRVINLSFGTDSTQSYYLDPLAFAVEQAWNRGIVVVVAAGNDGNSSALRNPASDPFVIAVGAAAVNGSERTNDDSIPKFSSCGTNQRHVDVVAPGRSIVSLLAPGSAASVDHPEAIIDGKYLVGSGTSQAAAVVSGAAALIIDQRPGITPDQVKALLMTTASKIRGESSNCQGAGLISLGDAVHASTPSKDQSVQYKPSQGTGSLEASRGSFNLSHDGVTLEGEQDIMGTAWDGASWSSLSAAGASWSGGDWNGASWSGASWS
;
A
#
# COMPACT_ATOMS: atom_id res chain seq x y z
N MET A 1 38.77 25.67 -49.49
CA MET A 1 38.38 24.88 -50.69
C MET A 1 37.22 23.96 -50.30
N ARG A 2 36.11 24.27 -50.81
CA ARG A 2 34.89 23.64 -51.24
C ARG A 2 34.91 22.10 -51.32
N ARG A 3 33.94 21.40 -50.73
CA ARG A 3 32.87 20.73 -51.47
C ARG A 3 31.72 20.29 -50.53
N ARG A 4 30.57 20.92 -50.74
CA ARG A 4 29.24 20.43 -50.36
C ARG A 4 28.90 19.24 -51.26
N ARG A 5 28.22 18.22 -50.72
CA ARG A 5 27.39 17.30 -51.50
C ARG A 5 26.02 17.20 -50.88
N THR A 6 25.08 17.84 -51.52
CA THR A 6 23.63 17.62 -51.48
C THR A 6 23.30 16.30 -52.14
N MET A 7 22.43 15.48 -51.55
CA MET A 7 21.68 14.47 -52.32
C MET A 7 20.19 14.58 -52.00
N LYS A 8 19.46 14.51 -53.09
CA LYS A 8 18.05 14.82 -53.31
C LYS A 8 17.11 13.71 -52.81
N HIS A 9 15.89 14.15 -52.47
CA HIS A 9 14.66 13.36 -52.37
C HIS A 9 14.32 12.61 -53.66
N THR A 10 13.84 11.38 -53.51
CA THR A 10 12.83 10.68 -54.32
C THR A 10 12.26 9.61 -53.40
N GLY A 11 11.00 9.33 -53.23
CA GLY A 11 9.79 9.56 -53.96
C GLY A 11 8.76 8.61 -53.35
N ARG A 12 7.59 9.10 -53.11
CA ARG A 12 6.40 8.41 -52.58
C ARG A 12 6.06 7.14 -53.37
N ALA A 13 5.54 6.14 -52.66
CA ALA A 13 4.49 5.27 -53.15
C ALA A 13 3.45 5.09 -52.03
N GLY A 14 2.32 5.75 -52.16
CA GLY A 14 1.13 5.53 -51.40
C GLY A 14 0.36 4.34 -51.98
N VAL A 15 -0.20 3.52 -51.09
CA VAL A 15 -1.25 2.56 -51.48
C VAL A 15 -2.52 2.99 -50.75
N SER A 16 -3.45 3.51 -51.58
CA SER A 16 -4.84 3.74 -51.17
C SER A 16 -5.62 2.43 -51.27
N TRP A 17 -6.39 2.15 -50.24
CA TRP A 17 -7.48 1.17 -50.31
C TRP A 17 -8.81 1.91 -50.19
N ASP A 18 -9.51 2.03 -51.29
CA ASP A 18 -10.92 2.40 -51.36
C ASP A 18 -11.76 1.15 -51.07
N GLY A 19 -12.61 1.23 -50.06
CA GLY A 19 -13.66 0.26 -49.77
C GLY A 19 -15.01 0.78 -50.28
N PRO A 20 -16.01 -0.07 -50.58
CA PRO A 20 -17.29 0.43 -51.03
C PRO A 20 -18.30 0.63 -49.92
N LEU A 21 -19.02 1.72 -50.07
CA LEU A 21 -20.27 2.22 -49.55
C LEU A 21 -21.34 1.18 -49.12
N GLY A 22 -21.92 1.38 -47.93
CA GLY A 22 -23.34 1.68 -47.79
C GLY A 22 -24.27 0.53 -47.54
N HIS A 23 -24.89 0.58 -46.36
CA HIS A 23 -26.33 0.43 -46.23
C HIS A 23 -26.80 1.05 -44.91
N ARG A 24 -27.50 2.19 -45.02
CA ARG A 24 -28.35 2.74 -43.96
C ARG A 24 -29.59 1.87 -43.86
N ALA A 25 -29.80 1.23 -42.74
CA ALA A 25 -31.10 0.65 -42.39
C ALA A 25 -31.88 1.66 -41.54
N THR A 26 -32.90 2.24 -42.17
CA THR A 26 -33.95 3.03 -41.53
C THR A 26 -34.89 2.06 -40.82
N ILE A 27 -34.92 2.10 -39.49
CA ILE A 27 -35.94 1.38 -38.68
C ILE A 27 -37.17 2.28 -38.62
N GLY A 28 -38.20 1.88 -39.35
CA GLY A 28 -39.54 2.48 -39.30
C GLY A 28 -40.23 2.18 -37.95
N ARG A 29 -40.76 3.21 -37.33
CA ARG A 29 -41.66 3.13 -36.19
C ARG A 29 -42.99 2.58 -36.68
N ALA A 30 -43.32 1.34 -36.35
CA ALA A 30 -44.67 0.83 -36.47
C ALA A 30 -45.45 1.18 -35.17
N ALA A 31 -46.41 2.05 -35.30
CA ALA A 31 -47.40 2.31 -34.24
C ALA A 31 -48.42 1.17 -34.23
N VAL A 32 -48.42 0.36 -33.17
CA VAL A 32 -49.47 -0.61 -32.92
C VAL A 32 -50.50 0.02 -32.01
N SER A 33 -51.66 0.32 -32.56
CA SER A 33 -52.85 0.74 -31.82
C SER A 33 -53.52 -0.48 -31.19
N TRP A 34 -53.55 -0.52 -29.86
CA TRP A 34 -54.35 -1.50 -29.11
C TRP A 34 -55.72 -0.89 -28.77
N THR A 35 -56.78 -1.42 -29.39
CA THR A 35 -58.15 -1.17 -28.97
C THR A 35 -58.49 -2.10 -27.81
N ALA A 36 -58.76 -1.53 -26.63
CA ALA A 36 -59.23 -2.26 -25.46
C ALA A 36 -60.71 -2.61 -25.59
N PRO A 37 -61.13 -3.86 -25.27
CA PRO A 37 -62.54 -4.18 -25.13
C PRO A 37 -63.07 -3.64 -23.79
N ARG A 38 -64.24 -2.99 -23.84
CA ARG A 38 -65.00 -2.55 -22.68
C ARG A 38 -65.51 -3.78 -21.92
N VAL A 39 -65.01 -4.04 -20.73
CA VAL A 39 -65.54 -5.02 -19.78
C VAL A 39 -66.39 -4.28 -18.76
N SER A 40 -67.65 -4.81 -18.57
CA SER A 40 -68.68 -4.21 -17.76
C SER A 40 -68.36 -4.03 -16.30
N SER A 41 -68.82 -2.90 -15.75
CA SER A 41 -68.55 -2.36 -14.40
C SER A 41 -69.11 -3.19 -13.21
N ALA A 42 -69.58 -4.44 -13.40
CA ALA A 42 -70.15 -5.22 -12.32
C ALA A 42 -69.16 -6.21 -11.62
N LEU A 43 -67.93 -6.43 -12.14
CA LEU A 43 -66.97 -7.34 -11.52
C LEU A 43 -65.93 -6.60 -10.68
N PHE A 44 -65.90 -5.27 -10.70
CA PHE A 44 -64.91 -4.48 -9.97
C PHE A 44 -65.23 -4.24 -8.48
N ALA A 45 -66.48 -4.47 -8.07
CA ALA A 45 -66.91 -4.27 -6.68
C ALA A 45 -66.64 -5.48 -5.77
N LEU A 46 -66.36 -6.68 -6.33
CA LEU A 46 -66.09 -7.88 -5.54
C LEU A 46 -64.62 -8.19 -5.35
N LEU A 47 -63.74 -7.56 -6.13
CA LEU A 47 -62.28 -7.71 -5.98
C LEU A 47 -61.67 -6.69 -5.02
N LEU A 48 -62.40 -5.63 -4.67
CA LEU A 48 -61.89 -4.59 -3.72
C LEU A 48 -62.11 -4.98 -2.25
N ALA A 49 -62.86 -6.02 -1.94
CA ALA A 49 -63.15 -6.45 -0.58
C ALA A 49 -62.21 -7.58 -0.06
N LEU A 50 -61.30 -8.11 -0.90
CA LEU A 50 -60.35 -9.15 -0.51
C LEU A 50 -58.89 -8.69 -0.47
N THR A 51 -58.57 -7.39 -0.71
CA THR A 51 -57.22 -6.86 -0.67
C THR A 51 -56.84 -6.17 0.64
N VAL A 52 -57.63 -6.34 1.71
CA VAL A 52 -57.39 -5.62 2.99
C VAL A 52 -56.63 -6.49 4.02
N LEU A 53 -56.15 -7.68 3.65
CA LEU A 53 -55.38 -8.52 4.59
C LEU A 53 -54.16 -9.21 3.94
N ALA A 54 -53.48 -8.55 3.01
CA ALA A 54 -52.09 -8.90 2.74
C ALA A 54 -51.24 -8.12 3.74
N PRO A 55 -50.37 -8.75 4.53
CA PRO A 55 -49.38 -8.00 5.29
C PRO A 55 -48.57 -7.19 4.28
N THR A 56 -48.45 -5.88 4.51
CA THR A 56 -47.46 -5.06 3.81
C THR A 56 -46.14 -5.78 3.95
N PRO A 57 -45.35 -5.99 2.86
CA PRO A 57 -43.99 -6.43 3.03
C PRO A 57 -43.33 -5.38 3.93
N SER A 58 -42.93 -5.76 5.13
CA SER A 58 -41.98 -5.02 5.92
C SER A 58 -40.78 -4.80 5.00
N LEU A 59 -40.40 -3.56 4.73
CA LEU A 59 -39.08 -3.26 4.22
C LEU A 59 -38.18 -3.99 5.21
N ALA A 60 -37.50 -5.03 4.78
CA ALA A 60 -36.42 -5.60 5.56
C ALA A 60 -35.48 -4.44 5.84
N ASP A 61 -35.27 -4.12 7.11
CA ASP A 61 -34.27 -3.15 7.52
C ASP A 61 -32.93 -3.69 7.01
N ASP A 62 -32.15 -2.89 6.31
CA ASP A 62 -30.83 -3.32 5.84
C ASP A 62 -30.01 -3.72 7.06
N THR A 63 -29.48 -4.94 7.05
CA THR A 63 -28.58 -5.41 8.11
C THR A 63 -27.18 -4.86 7.87
N VAL A 64 -26.51 -4.51 8.94
CA VAL A 64 -25.13 -3.99 8.96
C VAL A 64 -24.32 -4.89 9.87
N ASP A 65 -23.14 -5.28 9.39
CA ASP A 65 -22.15 -5.97 10.20
C ASP A 65 -21.56 -5.00 11.21
N VAL A 66 -21.56 -5.38 12.49
CA VAL A 66 -21.10 -4.53 13.59
C VAL A 66 -20.33 -5.34 14.61
N ILE A 67 -19.41 -4.65 15.28
CA ILE A 67 -18.73 -5.12 16.48
C ILE A 67 -19.38 -4.48 17.68
N VAL A 68 -19.76 -5.32 18.62
CA VAL A 68 -20.36 -4.92 19.88
C VAL A 68 -19.38 -5.23 21.01
N GLN A 69 -18.81 -4.22 21.63
CA GLN A 69 -17.98 -4.37 22.81
C GLN A 69 -18.81 -4.13 24.07
N GLN A 70 -18.76 -5.07 25.00
CA GLN A 70 -19.43 -4.91 26.30
C GLN A 70 -18.52 -4.25 27.33
N ILE A 71 -19.12 -3.63 28.34
CA ILE A 71 -18.37 -3.11 29.49
C ILE A 71 -17.84 -4.29 30.32
N PRO A 72 -16.53 -4.34 30.58
CA PRO A 72 -15.93 -5.43 31.37
C PRO A 72 -16.62 -5.66 32.71
N GLY A 73 -16.99 -6.91 32.99
CA GLY A 73 -17.65 -7.28 34.23
C GLY A 73 -19.16 -7.01 34.29
N THR A 74 -19.79 -6.63 33.16
CA THR A 74 -21.26 -6.57 33.08
C THR A 74 -21.88 -7.94 33.33
N SER A 75 -23.02 -7.97 33.99
CA SER A 75 -23.83 -9.20 34.17
C SER A 75 -24.89 -9.36 33.08
N THR A 76 -24.98 -8.42 32.16
CA THR A 76 -25.92 -8.46 31.03
C THR A 76 -25.47 -9.49 30.02
N ASN A 77 -26.39 -10.31 29.51
CA ASN A 77 -26.12 -11.19 28.40
C ASN A 77 -26.26 -10.37 27.09
N VAL A 78 -25.14 -9.84 26.61
CA VAL A 78 -25.10 -8.97 25.44
C VAL A 78 -25.48 -9.73 24.16
N ALA A 79 -25.15 -11.01 24.06
CA ALA A 79 -25.59 -11.83 22.91
C ALA A 79 -27.12 -11.90 22.83
N ALA A 80 -27.80 -12.16 23.94
CA ALA A 80 -29.26 -12.15 23.99
C ALA A 80 -29.85 -10.76 23.67
N LEU A 81 -29.18 -9.68 24.10
CA LEU A 81 -29.59 -8.30 23.80
C LEU A 81 -29.52 -8.00 22.30
N ILE A 82 -28.49 -8.50 21.61
CA ILE A 82 -28.34 -8.40 20.15
C ILE A 82 -29.50 -9.13 19.45
N GLU A 83 -29.79 -10.37 19.89
CA GLU A 83 -30.90 -11.18 19.33
C GLU A 83 -32.26 -10.53 19.59
N ASP A 84 -32.49 -9.97 20.78
CA ASP A 84 -33.73 -9.25 21.13
C ASP A 84 -33.94 -7.97 20.29
N LEU A 85 -32.88 -7.41 19.77
CA LEU A 85 -32.90 -6.25 18.85
C LEU A 85 -33.06 -6.67 17.38
N GLY A 86 -33.20 -7.95 17.10
CA GLY A 86 -33.41 -8.51 15.76
C GLY A 86 -32.13 -8.78 15.01
N GLY A 87 -30.97 -8.71 15.68
CA GLY A 87 -29.67 -9.07 15.13
C GLY A 87 -29.36 -10.56 15.28
N SER A 88 -28.22 -10.97 14.76
CA SER A 88 -27.65 -12.30 14.95
C SER A 88 -26.19 -12.19 15.36
N VAL A 89 -25.75 -12.92 16.36
CA VAL A 89 -24.35 -13.02 16.74
C VAL A 89 -23.63 -13.93 15.76
N THR A 90 -22.65 -13.40 15.05
CA THR A 90 -21.82 -14.13 14.09
C THR A 90 -20.54 -14.70 14.73
N GLY A 91 -20.08 -14.10 15.83
CA GLY A 91 -18.92 -14.57 16.57
C GLY A 91 -18.83 -14.00 17.99
N GLU A 92 -18.24 -14.76 18.93
CA GLU A 92 -17.89 -14.29 20.26
C GLU A 92 -16.45 -13.78 20.25
N LEU A 93 -16.25 -12.51 20.55
CA LEU A 93 -14.96 -11.84 20.59
C LEU A 93 -14.51 -11.71 22.05
N ARG A 94 -14.11 -12.84 22.65
CA ARG A 94 -13.74 -12.95 24.09
C ARG A 94 -12.70 -11.94 24.53
N ILE A 95 -11.96 -11.48 23.60
CA ILE A 95 -10.77 -10.68 23.75
C ILE A 95 -11.06 -9.20 23.97
N ILE A 96 -12.19 -8.73 23.44
CA ILE A 96 -12.70 -7.38 23.71
C ILE A 96 -13.89 -7.42 24.66
N ASP A 97 -14.16 -8.58 25.28
CA ASP A 97 -15.43 -8.80 25.99
C ASP A 97 -16.61 -8.38 25.09
N GLY A 98 -16.71 -8.94 23.86
CA GLY A 98 -17.68 -8.48 22.87
C GLY A 98 -18.14 -9.55 21.88
N TYR A 99 -18.84 -9.10 20.84
CA TYR A 99 -19.45 -9.94 19.82
C TYR A 99 -19.34 -9.29 18.44
N ALA A 100 -19.05 -10.09 17.41
CA ALA A 100 -19.40 -9.76 16.04
C ALA A 100 -20.86 -10.11 15.80
N ALA A 101 -21.60 -9.24 15.12
CA ALA A 101 -23.02 -9.43 14.90
C ALA A 101 -23.50 -8.73 13.63
N GLU A 102 -24.50 -9.33 12.99
CA GLU A 102 -25.34 -8.63 12.01
C GLU A 102 -26.49 -7.96 12.76
N LEU A 103 -26.69 -6.67 12.55
CA LEU A 103 -27.73 -5.89 13.21
C LEU A 103 -28.56 -5.11 12.18
N PRO A 104 -29.89 -5.01 12.36
CA PRO A 104 -30.66 -4.02 11.62
C PRO A 104 -30.11 -2.61 11.87
N ALA A 105 -29.92 -1.82 10.82
CA ALA A 105 -29.35 -0.47 10.95
C ALA A 105 -30.11 0.40 11.97
N SER A 106 -31.43 0.22 12.07
CA SER A 106 -32.29 0.91 13.05
C SER A 106 -32.08 0.46 14.51
N ALA A 107 -31.39 -0.65 14.74
CA ALA A 107 -31.12 -1.19 16.07
C ALA A 107 -29.79 -0.68 16.66
N ILE A 108 -28.87 -0.17 15.83
CA ILE A 108 -27.53 0.26 16.25
C ILE A 108 -27.57 1.32 17.37
N ASP A 109 -28.38 2.38 17.20
CA ASP A 109 -28.49 3.44 18.20
C ASP A 109 -29.08 2.94 19.53
N ARG A 110 -29.99 1.96 19.45
CA ARG A 110 -30.61 1.35 20.65
C ARG A 110 -29.62 0.49 21.39
N LEU A 111 -28.83 -0.30 20.68
CA LEU A 111 -27.79 -1.13 21.26
C LEU A 111 -26.70 -0.27 21.89
N SER A 112 -26.24 0.76 21.17
CA SER A 112 -25.21 1.68 21.65
C SER A 112 -25.61 2.50 22.88
N ALA A 113 -26.92 2.67 23.11
CA ALA A 113 -27.43 3.36 24.30
C ALA A 113 -27.58 2.47 25.54
N ASP A 114 -27.37 1.16 25.43
CA ASP A 114 -27.47 0.25 26.56
C ASP A 114 -26.26 0.43 27.51
N PRO A 115 -26.46 0.54 28.82
CA PRO A 115 -25.37 0.76 29.79
C PRO A 115 -24.39 -0.42 29.91
N ALA A 116 -24.69 -1.59 29.32
CA ALA A 116 -23.78 -2.72 29.28
C ALA A 116 -22.82 -2.68 28.08
N ILE A 117 -23.05 -1.78 27.14
CA ILE A 117 -22.32 -1.66 25.88
C ILE A 117 -21.27 -0.54 25.98
N ALA A 118 -20.02 -0.88 25.68
CA ALA A 118 -18.92 0.07 25.62
C ALA A 118 -18.84 0.77 24.26
N SER A 119 -19.05 0.00 23.17
CA SER A 119 -19.09 0.54 21.82
C SER A 119 -19.84 -0.39 20.84
N VAL A 120 -20.37 0.20 19.76
CA VAL A 120 -20.87 -0.52 18.57
C VAL A 120 -20.24 0.16 17.38
N THR A 121 -19.45 -0.56 16.58
CA THR A 121 -18.70 -0.02 15.44
C THR A 121 -19.01 -0.80 14.16
N PRO A 122 -19.11 -0.13 12.99
CA PRO A 122 -19.24 -0.81 11.69
C PRO A 122 -17.95 -1.53 11.27
N ASP A 123 -18.10 -2.56 10.47
CA ASP A 123 -17.03 -3.43 9.96
C ASP A 123 -16.48 -3.04 8.59
N GLY A 124 -15.17 -3.17 8.34
CA GLY A 124 -14.53 -2.74 7.07
C GLY A 124 -13.15 -3.37 6.71
N THR A 125 -12.75 -3.43 5.45
CA THR A 125 -11.56 -4.12 4.88
C THR A 125 -10.30 -3.26 4.64
N VAL A 126 -9.08 -3.85 4.71
CA VAL A 126 -7.79 -3.21 4.35
C VAL A 126 -7.36 -3.62 2.94
N GLU A 127 -6.95 -2.65 2.11
CA GLU A 127 -6.41 -2.91 0.78
C GLU A 127 -5.01 -2.32 0.60
N LEU A 128 -4.16 -3.00 -0.21
CA LEU A 128 -2.98 -2.38 -0.80
C LEU A 128 -3.42 -1.17 -1.60
N THR A 129 -2.69 -0.05 -1.46
CA THR A 129 -3.00 1.17 -2.21
C THR A 129 -2.99 0.84 -3.70
N GLY A 130 -4.19 0.90 -4.31
CA GLY A 130 -4.52 0.30 -5.60
C GLY A 130 -3.54 0.58 -6.73
N TRP A 131 -3.38 -0.40 -7.62
CA TRP A 131 -2.65 -0.27 -8.87
C TRP A 131 -3.44 0.57 -9.87
N HIS A 132 -2.75 1.54 -10.48
CA HIS A 132 -3.25 2.23 -11.66
C HIS A 132 -2.31 1.92 -12.83
N PHE A 133 -2.86 1.34 -13.90
CA PHE A 133 -2.11 1.03 -15.11
C PHE A 133 -2.34 2.12 -16.16
N ALA A 134 -1.26 2.63 -16.72
CA ALA A 134 -1.27 3.53 -17.86
C ALA A 134 -0.16 3.07 -18.82
N ALA A 135 -0.50 2.20 -19.75
CA ALA A 135 0.45 1.59 -20.69
C ALA A 135 1.11 2.61 -21.64
N ASP A 136 0.49 3.76 -21.84
CA ASP A 136 0.91 4.75 -22.84
C ASP A 136 2.07 5.66 -22.37
N ASP A 137 2.43 5.60 -21.06
CA ASP A 137 3.41 6.51 -20.44
C ASP A 137 4.38 5.70 -19.57
N GLN A 138 5.34 5.04 -20.20
CA GLN A 138 6.23 4.07 -19.57
C GLN A 138 7.56 4.72 -19.21
N GLU A 139 7.91 4.71 -17.90
CA GLU A 139 9.18 5.17 -17.40
C GLU A 139 10.10 4.00 -17.03
N SER A 140 11.20 3.86 -17.76
CA SER A 140 12.23 2.87 -17.42
C SER A 140 13.02 3.29 -16.19
N LEU A 141 13.41 2.31 -15.34
CA LEU A 141 14.27 2.60 -14.18
C LEU A 141 15.62 3.22 -14.57
N ALA A 142 16.13 2.93 -15.78
CA ALA A 142 17.33 3.59 -16.28
C ALA A 142 17.11 5.09 -16.45
N SER A 143 15.95 5.52 -16.96
CA SER A 143 15.58 6.94 -17.08
C SER A 143 15.36 7.57 -15.70
N VAL A 144 14.65 6.87 -14.81
CA VAL A 144 14.41 7.32 -13.43
C VAL A 144 15.74 7.55 -12.69
N ALA A 145 16.70 6.64 -12.83
CA ALA A 145 18.00 6.72 -12.15
C ALA A 145 18.96 7.74 -12.77
N ASP A 146 19.02 7.81 -14.13
CA ASP A 146 19.98 8.65 -14.86
C ASP A 146 19.53 10.11 -14.99
N LYS A 147 18.22 10.33 -15.26
CA LYS A 147 17.74 11.66 -15.67
C LYS A 147 16.87 12.34 -14.63
N VAL A 148 16.10 11.58 -13.88
CA VAL A 148 15.11 12.16 -12.98
C VAL A 148 15.65 12.32 -11.57
N THR A 149 16.08 11.23 -10.95
CA THR A 149 16.62 11.25 -9.57
C THR A 149 18.12 11.48 -9.50
N ASN A 150 18.85 11.22 -10.59
CA ASN A 150 20.32 11.21 -10.68
C ASN A 150 20.96 10.23 -9.66
N ALA A 151 20.36 9.08 -9.43
CA ALA A 151 20.90 8.02 -8.58
C ALA A 151 22.25 7.50 -9.09
N ASP A 152 22.45 7.54 -10.41
CA ASP A 152 23.70 7.15 -11.07
C ASP A 152 24.92 7.95 -10.59
N GLN A 153 24.72 9.16 -10.04
CA GLN A 153 25.82 9.92 -9.43
C GLN A 153 26.34 9.25 -8.16
N PHE A 154 25.49 8.59 -7.36
CA PHE A 154 25.95 7.74 -6.26
C PHE A 154 26.75 6.56 -6.79
N TRP A 155 26.26 5.85 -7.81
CA TRP A 155 26.95 4.69 -8.42
C TRP A 155 28.32 5.07 -8.99
N ASN A 156 28.41 6.21 -9.67
CA ASN A 156 29.67 6.71 -10.23
C ASN A 156 30.69 7.09 -9.15
N ASN A 157 30.24 7.36 -7.92
CA ASN A 157 31.05 7.57 -6.74
C ASN A 157 31.29 6.29 -5.92
N GLY A 158 30.78 5.13 -6.36
CA GLY A 158 31.00 3.83 -5.73
C GLY A 158 29.97 3.46 -4.66
N TYR A 159 28.88 4.21 -4.53
CA TYR A 159 27.79 3.96 -3.60
C TYR A 159 26.60 3.35 -4.33
N THR A 160 26.34 2.09 -4.10
CA THR A 160 25.34 1.29 -4.82
C THR A 160 24.28 0.67 -3.89
N GLY A 161 24.32 1.03 -2.61
CA GLY A 161 23.51 0.47 -1.54
C GLY A 161 24.17 -0.76 -0.88
N ALA A 162 25.45 -1.00 -1.15
CA ALA A 162 26.15 -2.16 -0.61
C ALA A 162 26.19 -2.15 0.93
N GLY A 163 25.86 -3.32 1.52
CA GLY A 163 25.84 -3.47 2.98
C GLY A 163 24.62 -2.84 3.66
N VAL A 164 23.60 -2.43 2.89
CA VAL A 164 22.32 -1.93 3.41
C VAL A 164 21.22 -2.90 3.07
N ASP A 165 20.42 -3.28 4.05
CA ASP A 165 19.22 -4.10 3.86
C ASP A 165 17.98 -3.24 3.93
N ILE A 166 17.06 -3.48 2.99
CA ILE A 166 15.74 -2.85 2.93
C ILE A 166 14.72 -3.92 3.28
N ALA A 167 14.06 -3.80 4.41
CA ALA A 167 12.90 -4.64 4.74
C ALA A 167 11.70 -4.20 3.90
N LEU A 168 11.24 -5.10 3.05
CA LEU A 168 10.04 -4.95 2.26
C LEU A 168 8.91 -5.69 2.94
N ILE A 169 8.03 -4.96 3.62
CA ILE A 169 6.81 -5.49 4.24
C ILE A 169 5.70 -5.38 3.19
N ASP A 170 5.39 -6.50 2.49
CA ASP A 170 4.54 -6.49 1.30
C ASP A 170 3.92 -7.88 1.01
N SER A 171 3.53 -8.12 -0.23
CA SER A 171 2.89 -9.36 -0.70
C SER A 171 3.85 -10.53 -0.97
N GLY A 172 5.13 -10.36 -0.67
CA GLY A 172 6.17 -11.36 -0.94
C GLY A 172 7.11 -10.95 -2.07
N VAL A 173 8.09 -11.81 -2.38
CA VAL A 173 9.06 -11.60 -3.46
C VAL A 173 9.26 -12.88 -4.23
N SER A 174 9.02 -12.85 -5.55
CA SER A 174 9.25 -14.00 -6.44
C SER A 174 10.68 -14.04 -6.96
N PRO A 175 11.28 -15.24 -7.11
CA PRO A 175 12.65 -15.44 -7.60
C PRO A 175 12.71 -15.26 -9.14
N VAL A 176 12.80 -14.02 -9.59
CA VAL A 176 12.91 -13.65 -11.01
C VAL A 176 14.29 -13.07 -11.33
N ASP A 177 14.71 -13.09 -12.61
CA ASP A 177 15.95 -12.43 -13.06
C ASP A 177 15.94 -10.97 -12.57
N GLY A 178 16.98 -10.58 -11.87
CA GLY A 178 17.08 -9.31 -11.16
C GLY A 178 16.94 -9.43 -9.63
N LEU A 179 16.44 -10.56 -9.12
CA LEU A 179 16.31 -10.83 -7.67
C LEU A 179 16.91 -12.19 -7.26
N THR A 180 17.56 -12.91 -8.18
CA THR A 180 18.11 -14.25 -7.99
C THR A 180 19.61 -14.29 -7.70
N LEU A 181 20.30 -13.16 -7.71
CA LEU A 181 21.70 -13.12 -7.29
C LEU A 181 21.87 -13.64 -5.85
N PRO A 182 22.98 -14.30 -5.53
CA PRO A 182 23.22 -14.83 -4.19
C PRO A 182 23.05 -13.75 -3.11
N ASN A 183 22.23 -14.04 -2.11
CA ASN A 183 21.90 -13.13 -1.01
C ASN A 183 21.22 -11.81 -1.41
N LYS A 184 20.68 -11.70 -2.62
CA LYS A 184 19.92 -10.52 -3.05
C LYS A 184 18.61 -10.35 -2.26
N VAL A 185 17.91 -11.46 -2.05
CA VAL A 185 16.70 -11.54 -1.24
C VAL A 185 16.95 -12.47 -0.07
N VAL A 186 16.68 -12.02 1.13
CA VAL A 186 16.67 -12.79 2.37
C VAL A 186 15.23 -12.88 2.85
N ASN A 187 14.71 -14.09 3.05
CA ASN A 187 13.37 -14.24 3.59
C ASN A 187 13.38 -14.00 5.11
N GLY A 188 12.59 -13.05 5.55
CA GLY A 188 12.11 -12.91 6.91
C GLY A 188 10.88 -13.81 7.14
N PRO A 189 9.97 -13.46 8.04
CA PRO A 189 8.75 -14.22 8.26
C PRO A 189 7.75 -14.04 7.10
N ASP A 190 6.98 -15.09 6.85
CA ASP A 190 5.74 -15.00 6.11
C ASP A 190 4.58 -14.99 7.11
N LEU A 191 3.96 -13.84 7.29
CA LEU A 191 2.87 -13.60 8.23
C LEU A 191 1.50 -13.61 7.54
N SER A 192 1.49 -13.94 6.24
CA SER A 192 0.26 -14.04 5.47
C SER A 192 -0.47 -15.36 5.71
N PHE A 193 -1.74 -15.44 5.33
CA PHE A 193 -2.49 -16.70 5.33
C PHE A 193 -1.95 -17.75 4.34
N GLU A 194 -1.04 -17.35 3.44
CA GLU A 194 -0.37 -18.25 2.50
C GLU A 194 0.91 -18.91 3.09
N SER A 195 1.28 -18.56 4.33
CA SER A 195 2.50 -19.05 4.99
C SER A 195 2.59 -20.56 5.15
N GLN A 196 1.44 -21.26 5.20
CA GLN A 196 1.37 -22.72 5.34
C GLN A 196 1.34 -23.46 3.98
N ASP A 197 1.16 -22.73 2.88
CA ASP A 197 1.22 -23.31 1.54
C ASP A 197 2.68 -23.28 1.03
N PRO A 198 3.33 -24.44 0.85
CA PRO A 198 4.73 -24.50 0.40
C PRO A 198 4.94 -23.92 -1.01
N ASP A 199 3.88 -23.85 -1.83
CA ASP A 199 3.94 -23.31 -3.18
C ASP A 199 3.74 -21.79 -3.22
N LEU A 200 3.27 -21.19 -2.12
CA LEU A 200 3.00 -19.74 -2.01
C LEU A 200 3.85 -19.05 -0.95
N ARG A 201 4.39 -19.82 -0.01
CA ARG A 201 5.18 -19.30 1.10
C ARG A 201 6.34 -18.43 0.59
N TYR A 202 6.42 -17.19 1.11
CA TYR A 202 7.37 -16.14 0.73
C TYR A 202 7.20 -15.59 -0.69
N LEU A 203 6.50 -16.31 -1.59
CA LEU A 203 6.32 -15.90 -2.97
C LEU A 203 5.27 -14.78 -3.09
N ASP A 204 5.47 -13.93 -4.09
CA ASP A 204 4.57 -12.84 -4.40
C ASP A 204 3.39 -13.34 -5.26
N SER A 205 2.33 -13.75 -4.61
CA SER A 205 1.09 -14.19 -5.26
C SER A 205 0.26 -13.03 -5.80
N PHE A 206 0.46 -11.80 -5.28
CA PHE A 206 -0.23 -10.59 -5.73
C PHE A 206 0.50 -9.89 -6.89
N GLY A 207 1.84 -9.77 -6.83
CA GLY A 207 2.69 -9.15 -7.85
C GLY A 207 3.23 -7.76 -7.50
N HIS A 208 2.85 -7.22 -6.35
CA HIS A 208 3.26 -5.89 -5.92
C HIS A 208 4.66 -5.89 -5.28
N GLY A 209 4.94 -6.79 -4.35
CA GLY A 209 6.21 -6.83 -3.65
C GLY A 209 7.41 -7.09 -4.57
N THR A 210 7.29 -7.99 -5.55
CA THR A 210 8.34 -8.24 -6.56
C THR A 210 8.62 -7.00 -7.40
N HIS A 211 7.56 -6.28 -7.80
CA HIS A 211 7.69 -5.05 -8.55
C HIS A 211 8.45 -3.99 -7.74
N LEU A 212 8.10 -3.78 -6.48
CA LEU A 212 8.78 -2.82 -5.60
C LEU A 212 10.23 -3.25 -5.28
N ALA A 213 10.48 -4.54 -5.04
CA ALA A 213 11.83 -5.07 -4.84
C ALA A 213 12.73 -4.76 -6.05
N GLY A 214 12.18 -4.89 -7.26
CA GLY A 214 12.85 -4.51 -8.50
C GLY A 214 13.22 -3.04 -8.54
N ILE A 215 12.29 -2.14 -8.18
CA ILE A 215 12.54 -0.69 -8.12
C ILE A 215 13.65 -0.37 -7.12
N MET A 216 13.58 -0.95 -5.92
CA MET A 216 14.53 -0.65 -4.83
C MET A 216 15.93 -1.17 -5.13
N ALA A 217 16.05 -2.47 -5.46
CA ALA A 217 17.34 -3.16 -5.44
C ALA A 217 17.53 -4.18 -6.58
N GLY A 218 16.68 -4.19 -7.59
CA GLY A 218 16.81 -5.13 -8.71
C GLY A 218 18.17 -5.03 -9.39
N GLN A 219 18.73 -6.19 -9.81
CA GLN A 219 20.00 -6.26 -10.52
C GLN A 219 20.03 -7.52 -11.37
N SER A 220 19.96 -7.36 -12.70
CA SER A 220 20.05 -8.50 -13.63
C SER A 220 21.30 -9.33 -13.39
N ASP A 221 21.19 -10.64 -13.46
CA ASP A 221 22.29 -11.60 -13.23
C ASP A 221 23.48 -11.39 -14.19
N SER A 222 23.24 -10.79 -15.36
CA SER A 222 24.26 -10.46 -16.34
C SER A 222 24.98 -9.12 -16.10
N THR A 223 24.64 -8.39 -15.04
CA THR A 223 25.24 -7.09 -14.72
C THR A 223 26.70 -7.26 -14.31
N PRO A 224 27.63 -6.47 -14.89
CA PRO A 224 29.02 -6.44 -14.42
C PRO A 224 29.14 -5.97 -12.97
N ALA A 225 30.16 -6.43 -12.26
CA ALA A 225 30.42 -6.05 -10.87
C ALA A 225 30.57 -4.53 -10.66
N LYS A 226 30.99 -3.79 -11.67
CA LYS A 226 31.05 -2.31 -11.60
C LYS A 226 29.77 -1.71 -12.17
N ILE A 227 28.93 -1.21 -11.31
CA ILE A 227 27.69 -0.52 -11.67
C ILE A 227 27.99 0.92 -12.11
N SER A 228 27.29 1.38 -13.15
CA SER A 228 27.42 2.73 -13.69
C SER A 228 26.21 3.08 -14.55
N THR A 229 26.04 4.35 -14.90
CA THR A 229 25.03 4.84 -15.87
C THR A 229 25.02 4.05 -17.17
N LYS A 230 26.20 3.63 -17.66
CA LYS A 230 26.30 2.84 -18.90
C LYS A 230 25.64 1.46 -18.75
N GLU A 231 25.81 0.83 -17.60
CA GLU A 231 25.24 -0.49 -17.34
C GLU A 231 23.73 -0.40 -17.13
N ALA A 232 23.21 0.66 -16.52
CA ALA A 232 21.77 0.89 -16.38
C ALA A 232 21.04 0.97 -17.74
N LYS A 233 21.71 1.35 -18.81
CA LYS A 233 21.17 1.38 -20.18
C LYS A 233 21.16 0.00 -20.88
N ARG A 234 21.75 -1.03 -20.25
CA ARG A 234 21.94 -2.37 -20.84
C ARG A 234 21.34 -3.48 -19.99
N HIS A 235 21.23 -3.23 -18.70
CA HIS A 235 20.79 -4.19 -17.69
C HIS A 235 19.68 -3.57 -16.87
N PHE A 236 18.79 -4.40 -16.36
CA PHE A 236 17.82 -3.95 -15.38
C PHE A 236 18.53 -3.67 -14.06
N LEU A 237 18.43 -2.42 -13.58
CA LEU A 237 18.99 -1.97 -12.30
C LEU A 237 17.95 -1.17 -11.52
N GLY A 238 17.74 -1.52 -10.26
CA GLY A 238 17.02 -0.72 -9.29
C GLY A 238 17.82 0.51 -8.85
N ILE A 239 17.24 1.31 -7.98
CA ILE A 239 17.85 2.56 -7.49
C ILE A 239 19.13 2.27 -6.67
N ALA A 240 19.10 1.25 -5.81
CA ALA A 240 20.23 0.78 -4.99
C ALA A 240 20.57 -0.67 -5.32
N PRO A 241 21.21 -0.93 -6.49
CA PRO A 241 21.31 -2.28 -7.04
C PRO A 241 22.13 -3.27 -6.22
N ASP A 242 23.00 -2.83 -5.32
CA ASP A 242 23.75 -3.72 -4.40
C ASP A 242 23.13 -3.81 -2.99
N ALA A 243 22.01 -3.11 -2.73
CA ALA A 243 21.24 -3.33 -1.51
C ALA A 243 20.58 -4.72 -1.53
N ARG A 244 20.31 -5.28 -0.35
CA ARG A 244 19.54 -6.53 -0.21
C ARG A 244 18.10 -6.22 0.16
N ILE A 245 17.21 -7.11 -0.24
CA ILE A 245 15.81 -7.08 0.18
C ILE A 245 15.62 -8.13 1.29
N VAL A 246 15.11 -7.69 2.43
CA VAL A 246 14.57 -8.59 3.44
C VAL A 246 13.07 -8.68 3.20
N ASN A 247 12.65 -9.82 2.67
CA ASN A 247 11.27 -10.11 2.30
C ASN A 247 10.45 -10.47 3.55
N VAL A 248 9.54 -9.60 3.95
CA VAL A 248 8.59 -9.84 5.05
C VAL A 248 7.18 -9.85 4.45
N LYS A 249 6.69 -11.06 4.16
CA LYS A 249 5.39 -11.20 3.51
C LYS A 249 4.27 -11.07 4.53
N VAL A 250 3.31 -10.18 4.25
CA VAL A 250 2.11 -9.97 5.09
C VAL A 250 0.81 -10.11 4.30
N ALA A 251 0.82 -9.87 2.98
CA ALA A 251 -0.38 -9.89 2.16
C ALA A 251 -0.49 -11.18 1.33
N THR A 252 -1.73 -11.57 1.04
CA THR A 252 -2.10 -12.70 0.19
C THR A 252 -2.32 -12.28 -1.26
N ARG A 253 -2.79 -13.22 -2.11
CA ARG A 253 -3.04 -13.02 -3.54
C ARG A 253 -3.99 -11.86 -3.88
N ASN A 254 -4.89 -11.48 -2.99
CA ASN A 254 -5.78 -10.33 -3.16
C ASN A 254 -5.16 -9.00 -2.67
N GLY A 255 -3.92 -9.02 -2.19
CA GLY A 255 -3.23 -7.85 -1.66
C GLY A 255 -3.66 -7.44 -0.26
N ALA A 256 -4.56 -8.18 0.38
CA ALA A 256 -5.09 -7.85 1.69
C ALA A 256 -4.17 -8.29 2.84
N THR A 257 -4.13 -7.50 3.89
CA THR A 257 -3.44 -7.76 5.16
C THR A 257 -4.14 -7.04 6.30
N ASP A 258 -3.83 -7.38 7.54
CA ASP A 258 -4.33 -6.71 8.74
C ASP A 258 -3.27 -5.79 9.35
N VAL A 259 -3.72 -4.75 10.06
CA VAL A 259 -2.84 -3.82 10.79
C VAL A 259 -1.95 -4.58 11.79
N SER A 260 -2.49 -5.59 12.48
CA SER A 260 -1.72 -6.38 13.44
C SER A 260 -0.60 -7.19 12.78
N GLN A 261 -0.81 -7.67 11.53
CA GLN A 261 0.26 -8.33 10.76
C GLN A 261 1.39 -7.36 10.41
N VAL A 262 1.03 -6.13 10.00
CA VAL A 262 2.01 -5.09 9.68
C VAL A 262 2.80 -4.68 10.93
N ILE A 263 2.13 -4.50 12.07
CA ILE A 263 2.76 -4.23 13.37
C ILE A 263 3.74 -5.35 13.74
N ALA A 264 3.33 -6.60 13.62
CA ALA A 264 4.17 -7.75 13.90
C ALA A 264 5.38 -7.84 12.96
N ALA A 265 5.19 -7.51 11.68
CA ALA A 265 6.28 -7.43 10.70
C ALA A 265 7.31 -6.37 11.08
N ILE A 266 6.84 -5.17 11.48
CA ILE A 266 7.72 -4.08 11.94
C ILE A 266 8.47 -4.50 13.21
N ASP A 267 7.79 -5.11 14.16
CA ASP A 267 8.40 -5.59 15.39
C ASP A 267 9.49 -6.64 15.12
N TRP A 268 9.21 -7.61 14.24
CA TRP A 268 10.20 -8.57 13.81
C TRP A 268 11.44 -7.89 13.19
N VAL A 269 11.23 -6.93 12.27
CA VAL A 269 12.33 -6.19 11.62
C VAL A 269 13.20 -5.47 12.67
N VAL A 270 12.57 -4.82 13.64
CA VAL A 270 13.27 -4.09 14.70
C VAL A 270 14.14 -5.01 15.54
N GLN A 271 13.65 -6.22 15.86
CA GLN A 271 14.35 -7.18 16.70
C GLN A 271 15.49 -7.91 15.99
N HIS A 272 15.30 -8.19 14.69
CA HIS A 272 16.24 -9.00 13.89
C HIS A 272 17.10 -8.16 12.93
N ARG A 273 17.10 -6.84 13.09
CA ARG A 273 17.73 -5.93 12.13
C ARG A 273 19.23 -6.20 11.89
N ASP A 274 19.92 -6.73 12.89
CA ASP A 274 21.36 -7.00 12.87
C ASP A 274 21.69 -8.51 12.92
N ASP A 275 20.66 -9.39 12.90
CA ASP A 275 20.82 -10.84 13.02
C ASP A 275 21.29 -11.49 11.72
N ASN A 276 22.03 -12.61 11.84
CA ASN A 276 22.45 -13.43 10.70
C ASN A 276 23.16 -12.65 9.57
N GLY A 277 23.88 -11.59 9.92
CA GLY A 277 24.58 -10.73 8.96
C GLY A 277 23.64 -9.79 8.19
N MET A 278 22.42 -9.58 8.68
CA MET A 278 21.57 -8.46 8.24
C MET A 278 22.08 -7.13 8.78
N ASN A 279 21.74 -6.07 8.07
CA ASN A 279 21.93 -4.66 8.46
C ASN A 279 20.71 -3.88 7.95
N ILE A 280 19.53 -4.15 8.55
CA ILE A 280 18.29 -3.52 8.12
C ILE A 280 18.29 -2.06 8.56
N ARG A 281 18.33 -1.17 7.59
CA ARG A 281 18.40 0.28 7.81
C ARG A 281 17.22 1.03 7.19
N VAL A 282 16.42 0.35 6.36
CA VAL A 282 15.25 0.92 5.70
C VAL A 282 14.08 -0.07 5.81
N ILE A 283 12.89 0.44 6.10
CA ILE A 283 11.61 -0.26 5.93
C ILE A 283 10.85 0.44 4.81
N ASN A 284 10.36 -0.32 3.83
CA ASN A 284 9.39 0.14 2.85
C ASN A 284 8.00 -0.37 3.24
N LEU A 285 7.07 0.57 3.44
CA LEU A 285 5.65 0.31 3.71
C LEU A 285 4.80 0.92 2.60
N SER A 286 4.25 0.07 1.76
CA SER A 286 3.32 0.48 0.71
C SER A 286 1.87 0.12 1.05
N PHE A 287 1.57 0.10 2.35
CA PHE A 287 0.26 -0.10 2.95
C PHE A 287 -0.25 1.18 3.57
N GLY A 288 -1.56 1.28 3.68
CA GLY A 288 -2.15 2.32 4.47
C GLY A 288 -3.63 2.08 4.72
N THR A 289 -4.09 2.48 5.90
CA THR A 289 -5.50 2.48 6.27
C THR A 289 -6.07 3.89 6.21
N ASP A 290 -7.38 4.00 6.10
CA ASP A 290 -8.10 5.27 6.17
C ASP A 290 -8.46 5.66 7.61
N SER A 291 -7.75 5.08 8.58
CA SER A 291 -7.90 5.41 10.00
C SER A 291 -7.92 6.93 10.24
N THR A 292 -8.91 7.37 10.98
CA THR A 292 -9.01 8.75 11.48
C THR A 292 -8.46 8.92 12.89
N GLN A 293 -7.93 7.83 13.47
CA GLN A 293 -7.30 7.87 14.77
C GLN A 293 -6.04 8.76 14.72
N SER A 294 -5.86 9.58 15.73
CA SER A 294 -4.66 10.41 15.82
C SER A 294 -3.40 9.54 15.89
N TYR A 295 -2.37 9.86 15.09
CA TYR A 295 -1.08 9.17 15.13
C TYR A 295 -0.52 9.08 16.56
N TYR A 296 -0.82 10.06 17.40
CA TYR A 296 -0.38 10.10 18.79
C TYR A 296 -0.87 8.91 19.64
N LEU A 297 -2.03 8.33 19.30
CA LEU A 297 -2.60 7.18 19.98
C LEU A 297 -2.45 5.88 19.17
N ASP A 298 -2.30 6.01 17.86
CA ASP A 298 -2.39 4.91 16.91
C ASP A 298 -1.27 3.88 17.10
N PRO A 299 -1.58 2.57 17.22
CA PRO A 299 -0.58 1.53 17.46
C PRO A 299 0.33 1.30 16.25
N LEU A 300 -0.16 1.46 15.00
CA LEU A 300 0.67 1.32 13.81
C LEU A 300 1.65 2.49 13.69
N ALA A 301 1.20 3.73 13.97
CA ALA A 301 2.07 4.89 14.06
C ALA A 301 3.15 4.70 15.13
N PHE A 302 2.79 4.17 16.29
CA PHE A 302 3.78 3.85 17.32
C PHE A 302 4.81 2.81 16.85
N ALA A 303 4.38 1.76 16.15
CA ALA A 303 5.29 0.74 15.64
C ALA A 303 6.34 1.33 14.69
N VAL A 304 5.94 2.18 13.75
CA VAL A 304 6.88 2.83 12.82
C VAL A 304 7.82 3.80 13.52
N GLU A 305 7.37 4.51 14.56
CA GLU A 305 8.23 5.35 15.39
C GLU A 305 9.25 4.51 16.19
N GLN A 306 8.89 3.32 16.66
CA GLN A 306 9.84 2.44 17.33
C GLN A 306 10.96 1.98 16.38
N ALA A 307 10.65 1.69 15.13
CA ALA A 307 11.67 1.39 14.12
C ALA A 307 12.54 2.63 13.84
N TRP A 308 11.94 3.80 13.68
CA TRP A 308 12.63 5.08 13.48
C TRP A 308 13.62 5.39 14.60
N ASN A 309 13.16 5.29 15.85
CA ASN A 309 13.98 5.54 17.04
C ASN A 309 15.15 4.55 17.19
N ARG A 310 15.08 3.40 16.53
CA ARG A 310 16.16 2.39 16.49
C ARG A 310 17.07 2.53 15.26
N GLY A 311 16.98 3.64 14.54
CA GLY A 311 17.88 3.97 13.43
C GLY A 311 17.49 3.34 12.10
N ILE A 312 16.23 2.91 11.94
CA ILE A 312 15.69 2.39 10.69
C ILE A 312 14.85 3.48 10.02
N VAL A 313 15.18 3.86 8.80
CA VAL A 313 14.39 4.80 8.01
C VAL A 313 13.10 4.12 7.57
N VAL A 314 11.95 4.69 7.90
CA VAL A 314 10.65 4.16 7.48
C VAL A 314 10.08 5.04 6.37
N VAL A 315 9.88 4.45 5.21
CA VAL A 315 9.34 5.09 4.01
C VAL A 315 7.95 4.56 3.76
N VAL A 316 6.96 5.45 3.69
CA VAL A 316 5.55 5.10 3.62
C VAL A 316 4.88 5.75 2.42
N ALA A 317 4.11 4.98 1.65
CA ALA A 317 3.28 5.49 0.57
C ALA A 317 2.15 6.39 1.11
N ALA A 318 1.93 7.54 0.49
CA ALA A 318 0.94 8.53 0.95
C ALA A 318 -0.51 8.06 0.81
N GLY A 319 -0.78 7.15 -0.13
CA GLY A 319 -2.11 6.69 -0.53
C GLY A 319 -2.45 7.11 -1.97
N ASN A 320 -3.44 6.44 -2.56
CA ASN A 320 -3.86 6.65 -3.95
C ASN A 320 -5.33 7.10 -4.07
N ASP A 321 -5.83 7.83 -3.08
CA ASP A 321 -7.23 8.23 -2.94
C ASP A 321 -7.55 9.57 -3.61
N GLY A 322 -6.55 10.18 -4.23
CA GLY A 322 -6.69 11.46 -4.93
C GLY A 322 -6.11 12.67 -4.21
N ASN A 323 -5.88 13.73 -4.97
CA ASN A 323 -5.16 14.91 -4.49
C ASN A 323 -5.85 15.69 -3.35
N SER A 324 -7.13 15.45 -3.11
CA SER A 324 -7.88 16.06 -2.00
C SER A 324 -7.92 15.20 -0.74
N SER A 325 -7.38 13.99 -0.80
CA SER A 325 -7.45 13.04 0.31
C SER A 325 -6.37 13.27 1.35
N ALA A 326 -6.68 12.95 2.61
CA ALA A 326 -5.69 12.88 3.68
C ALA A 326 -4.64 11.79 3.39
N LEU A 327 -3.53 11.82 4.11
CA LEU A 327 -2.56 10.72 4.07
C LEU A 327 -3.15 9.49 4.77
N ARG A 328 -2.87 8.33 4.21
CA ARG A 328 -3.18 7.05 4.85
C ARG A 328 -2.33 6.85 6.11
N ASN A 329 -2.86 6.18 7.12
CA ASN A 329 -2.09 5.74 8.28
C ASN A 329 -1.20 4.53 7.88
N PRO A 330 0.15 4.50 8.13
CA PRO A 330 0.88 5.40 9.01
C PRO A 330 1.61 6.58 8.33
N ALA A 331 1.38 6.90 7.05
CA ALA A 331 1.95 8.10 6.41
C ALA A 331 1.48 9.41 7.07
N SER A 332 0.33 9.37 7.80
CA SER A 332 -0.17 10.45 8.63
C SER A 332 0.75 10.79 9.82
N ASP A 333 1.64 9.89 10.21
CA ASP A 333 2.64 10.11 11.24
C ASP A 333 3.74 11.07 10.74
N PRO A 334 4.06 12.15 11.48
CA PRO A 334 5.05 13.13 11.04
C PRO A 334 6.51 12.68 11.13
N PHE A 335 6.81 11.60 11.86
CA PHE A 335 8.18 11.07 11.97
C PHE A 335 8.63 10.39 10.69
N VAL A 336 7.81 9.53 10.10
CA VAL A 336 8.17 8.75 8.91
C VAL A 336 8.26 9.62 7.64
N ILE A 337 8.86 9.08 6.57
CA ILE A 337 8.91 9.73 5.27
C ILE A 337 7.63 9.37 4.48
N ALA A 338 6.67 10.29 4.42
CA ALA A 338 5.47 10.13 3.61
C ALA A 338 5.76 10.56 2.15
N VAL A 339 5.57 9.63 1.21
CA VAL A 339 5.96 9.80 -0.19
C VAL A 339 4.73 9.87 -1.10
N GLY A 340 4.58 10.99 -1.80
CA GLY A 340 3.64 11.16 -2.89
C GLY A 340 4.24 10.74 -4.24
N ALA A 341 3.38 10.49 -5.23
CA ALA A 341 3.81 10.16 -6.58
C ALA A 341 4.02 11.42 -7.44
N ALA A 342 5.04 11.38 -8.32
CA ALA A 342 5.22 12.31 -9.42
C ALA A 342 5.07 11.57 -10.76
N ALA A 343 4.44 12.23 -11.73
CA ALA A 343 4.48 11.87 -13.14
C ALA A 343 5.61 12.68 -13.78
N VAL A 344 6.63 11.98 -14.25
CA VAL A 344 7.83 12.56 -14.84
C VAL A 344 7.90 12.24 -16.34
N ASN A 345 8.57 13.08 -17.13
CA ASN A 345 8.70 12.89 -18.56
C ASN A 345 10.11 12.44 -18.98
N GLY A 346 10.82 11.73 -18.08
CA GLY A 346 12.16 11.19 -18.33
C GLY A 346 13.21 12.29 -18.60
N SER A 347 13.03 13.50 -18.06
CA SER A 347 13.94 14.63 -18.20
C SER A 347 14.44 15.08 -16.82
N GLU A 348 15.58 15.82 -16.82
CA GLU A 348 16.12 16.45 -15.59
C GLU A 348 15.30 17.68 -15.15
N ARG A 349 14.30 18.07 -15.91
CA ARG A 349 13.56 19.30 -15.70
C ARG A 349 12.24 19.02 -15.01
N THR A 350 12.00 19.70 -13.90
CA THR A 350 10.73 19.60 -13.14
C THR A 350 9.62 20.51 -13.66
N ASN A 351 9.82 21.24 -14.76
CA ASN A 351 8.83 22.17 -15.30
C ASN A 351 7.76 21.51 -16.17
N ASP A 352 7.98 20.29 -16.61
CA ASP A 352 7.09 19.42 -17.36
C ASP A 352 6.57 18.22 -16.54
N ASP A 353 6.99 18.12 -15.27
CA ASP A 353 6.48 17.13 -14.32
C ASP A 353 5.17 17.59 -13.67
N SER A 354 4.42 16.65 -13.13
CA SER A 354 3.15 16.92 -12.44
C SER A 354 2.87 15.89 -11.33
N ILE A 355 1.90 16.24 -10.47
CA ILE A 355 1.38 15.28 -9.49
C ILE A 355 0.19 14.54 -10.09
N PRO A 356 0.25 13.20 -10.22
CA PRO A 356 -0.86 12.41 -10.75
C PRO A 356 -2.11 12.57 -9.88
N LYS A 357 -3.29 12.53 -10.51
CA LYS A 357 -4.56 12.73 -9.80
C LYS A 357 -4.85 11.72 -8.71
N PHE A 358 -4.27 10.53 -8.79
CA PHE A 358 -4.46 9.49 -7.78
C PHE A 358 -3.67 9.77 -6.49
N SER A 359 -2.52 10.47 -6.55
CA SER A 359 -1.66 10.67 -5.38
C SER A 359 -2.37 11.43 -4.27
N SER A 360 -2.44 10.87 -3.07
CA SER A 360 -2.93 11.57 -1.88
C SER A 360 -1.95 12.67 -1.49
N CYS A 361 -2.47 13.87 -1.22
CA CYS A 361 -1.65 15.04 -0.90
C CYS A 361 -1.59 15.33 0.61
N GLY A 362 -2.57 14.86 1.37
CA GLY A 362 -2.70 15.20 2.78
C GLY A 362 -3.39 16.54 3.02
N THR A 363 -3.19 17.08 4.20
CA THR A 363 -3.80 18.32 4.69
C THR A 363 -2.74 19.39 4.97
N ASN A 364 -3.16 20.59 5.34
CA ASN A 364 -2.24 21.64 5.77
C ASN A 364 -1.49 21.30 7.08
N GLN A 365 -2.04 20.41 7.90
CA GLN A 365 -1.43 19.95 9.16
C GLN A 365 -0.42 18.83 8.91
N ARG A 366 -0.75 17.90 8.00
CA ARG A 366 0.12 16.79 7.60
C ARG A 366 -0.07 16.49 6.13
N HIS A 367 0.99 16.62 5.36
CA HIS A 367 1.04 16.36 3.93
C HIS A 367 2.28 15.52 3.59
N VAL A 368 2.45 15.16 2.33
CA VAL A 368 3.64 14.42 1.89
C VAL A 368 4.93 15.18 2.22
N ASP A 369 5.99 14.46 2.53
CA ASP A 369 7.30 15.06 2.81
C ASP A 369 8.06 15.36 1.51
N VAL A 370 8.04 14.40 0.60
CA VAL A 370 8.65 14.47 -0.74
C VAL A 370 7.81 13.71 -1.76
N VAL A 371 8.09 13.91 -3.04
CA VAL A 371 7.57 13.08 -4.11
C VAL A 371 8.72 12.41 -4.88
N ALA A 372 8.41 11.28 -5.52
CA ALA A 372 9.32 10.57 -6.39
C ALA A 372 8.55 10.01 -7.61
N PRO A 373 9.23 9.59 -8.68
CA PRO A 373 8.59 8.95 -9.82
C PRO A 373 7.70 7.79 -9.36
N GLY A 374 6.42 7.85 -9.70
CA GLY A 374 5.42 6.87 -9.25
C GLY A 374 4.33 6.61 -10.29
N ARG A 375 4.47 7.13 -11.52
CA ARG A 375 3.53 6.87 -12.60
C ARG A 375 4.21 6.07 -13.71
N SER A 376 3.54 4.97 -14.12
CA SER A 376 3.95 4.12 -15.25
C SER A 376 5.38 3.55 -15.13
N ILE A 377 5.81 3.24 -13.93
CA ILE A 377 7.15 2.71 -13.66
C ILE A 377 7.24 1.25 -14.14
N VAL A 378 8.25 0.98 -14.95
CA VAL A 378 8.55 -0.36 -15.45
C VAL A 378 9.47 -1.08 -14.47
N SER A 379 9.02 -2.20 -13.90
CA SER A 379 9.83 -3.03 -13.01
C SER A 379 9.50 -4.52 -13.16
N LEU A 380 10.05 -5.35 -12.29
CA LEU A 380 9.99 -6.81 -12.41
C LEU A 380 8.57 -7.35 -12.26
N LEU A 381 8.26 -8.36 -13.05
CA LEU A 381 7.01 -9.10 -13.04
C LEU A 381 7.14 -10.33 -12.14
N ALA A 382 6.17 -10.57 -11.26
CA ALA A 382 5.97 -11.87 -10.60
C ALA A 382 5.07 -12.75 -11.50
N PRO A 383 5.60 -13.79 -12.14
CA PRO A 383 4.81 -14.61 -13.05
C PRO A 383 3.69 -15.38 -12.33
N GLY A 384 2.47 -15.35 -12.86
CA GLY A 384 1.31 -16.03 -12.29
C GLY A 384 0.66 -15.31 -11.10
N SER A 385 1.19 -14.16 -10.70
CA SER A 385 0.57 -13.29 -9.69
C SER A 385 -0.78 -12.73 -10.16
N ALA A 386 -1.60 -12.26 -9.22
CA ALA A 386 -2.87 -11.61 -9.55
C ALA A 386 -2.67 -10.45 -10.54
N ALA A 387 -1.73 -9.55 -10.27
CA ALA A 387 -1.42 -8.43 -11.15
C ALA A 387 -1.06 -8.86 -12.58
N SER A 388 -0.32 -9.97 -12.74
CA SER A 388 0.05 -10.48 -14.07
C SER A 388 -1.12 -11.12 -14.83
N VAL A 389 -2.08 -11.67 -14.11
CA VAL A 389 -3.28 -12.32 -14.68
C VAL A 389 -4.35 -11.29 -15.03
N ASP A 390 -4.56 -10.33 -14.14
CA ASP A 390 -5.62 -9.34 -14.25
C ASP A 390 -5.25 -8.19 -15.21
N HIS A 391 -3.94 -7.93 -15.40
CA HIS A 391 -3.42 -6.84 -16.23
C HIS A 391 -2.37 -7.30 -17.26
N PRO A 392 -2.73 -8.22 -18.17
CA PRO A 392 -1.80 -8.71 -19.19
C PRO A 392 -1.32 -7.60 -20.14
N GLU A 393 -2.09 -6.51 -20.31
CA GLU A 393 -1.74 -5.33 -21.09
C GLU A 393 -0.58 -4.51 -20.50
N ALA A 394 -0.33 -4.64 -19.19
CA ALA A 394 0.78 -3.97 -18.50
C ALA A 394 2.10 -4.75 -18.57
N ILE A 395 2.10 -5.95 -19.17
CA ILE A 395 3.29 -6.81 -19.25
C ILE A 395 4.14 -6.39 -20.46
N ILE A 396 5.45 -6.20 -20.20
CA ILE A 396 6.45 -5.91 -21.23
C ILE A 396 7.43 -7.08 -21.33
N ASP A 397 7.62 -7.61 -22.54
CA ASP A 397 8.55 -8.69 -22.89
C ASP A 397 8.42 -9.97 -22.00
N GLY A 398 7.25 -10.15 -21.34
CA GLY A 398 6.99 -11.27 -20.43
C GLY A 398 7.85 -11.29 -19.17
N LYS A 399 8.57 -10.19 -18.87
CA LYS A 399 9.51 -10.08 -17.74
C LYS A 399 9.23 -8.89 -16.84
N TYR A 400 8.63 -7.86 -17.36
CA TYR A 400 8.39 -6.60 -16.67
C TYR A 400 6.92 -6.29 -16.59
N LEU A 401 6.56 -5.49 -15.60
CA LEU A 401 5.21 -4.98 -15.38
C LEU A 401 5.26 -3.45 -15.27
N VAL A 402 4.28 -2.77 -15.83
CA VAL A 402 4.11 -1.32 -15.67
C VAL A 402 3.19 -1.08 -14.47
N GLY A 403 3.65 -0.32 -13.48
CA GLY A 403 2.87 0.00 -12.29
C GLY A 403 2.85 1.49 -11.99
N SER A 404 1.75 1.96 -11.42
CA SER A 404 1.60 3.35 -10.95
C SER A 404 1.03 3.38 -9.54
N GLY A 405 1.59 4.24 -8.69
CA GLY A 405 1.12 4.45 -7.32
C GLY A 405 2.13 5.19 -6.47
N THR A 406 1.71 5.65 -5.33
CA THR A 406 2.62 6.17 -4.30
C THR A 406 3.52 5.06 -3.74
N SER A 407 3.15 3.79 -3.92
CA SER A 407 3.96 2.61 -3.62
C SER A 407 5.24 2.57 -4.44
N GLN A 408 5.16 2.80 -5.76
CA GLN A 408 6.31 2.86 -6.66
C GLN A 408 7.23 4.02 -6.27
N ALA A 409 6.65 5.18 -5.95
CA ALA A 409 7.39 6.34 -5.46
C ALA A 409 8.09 6.06 -4.13
N ALA A 410 7.44 5.38 -3.18
CA ALA A 410 8.02 4.97 -1.92
C ALA A 410 9.19 3.99 -2.13
N ALA A 411 9.08 3.06 -3.07
CA ALA A 411 10.17 2.16 -3.43
C ALA A 411 11.40 2.91 -3.99
N VAL A 412 11.18 3.93 -4.84
CA VAL A 412 12.27 4.82 -5.31
C VAL A 412 12.95 5.52 -4.14
N VAL A 413 12.18 6.07 -3.19
CA VAL A 413 12.72 6.75 -1.99
C VAL A 413 13.43 5.76 -1.06
N SER A 414 12.95 4.53 -0.93
CA SER A 414 13.60 3.48 -0.13
C SER A 414 14.97 3.09 -0.70
N GLY A 415 15.08 2.96 -2.03
CA GLY A 415 16.36 2.78 -2.71
C GLY A 415 17.28 4.01 -2.53
N ALA A 416 16.72 5.22 -2.64
CA ALA A 416 17.46 6.46 -2.40
C ALA A 416 18.01 6.53 -0.97
N ALA A 417 17.22 6.15 0.03
CA ALA A 417 17.68 6.07 1.43
C ALA A 417 18.84 5.08 1.59
N ALA A 418 18.77 3.91 0.91
CA ALA A 418 19.86 2.94 0.95
C ALA A 418 21.16 3.47 0.35
N LEU A 419 21.12 4.21 -0.76
CA LEU A 419 22.29 4.88 -1.34
C LEU A 419 22.89 5.93 -0.39
N ILE A 420 22.02 6.73 0.24
CA ILE A 420 22.46 7.75 1.22
C ILE A 420 23.12 7.11 2.44
N ILE A 421 22.58 5.98 2.92
CA ILE A 421 23.12 5.24 4.06
C ILE A 421 24.45 4.56 3.70
N ASP A 422 24.58 3.99 2.50
CA ASP A 422 25.87 3.43 2.01
C ASP A 422 26.97 4.51 1.99
N GLN A 423 26.65 5.70 1.50
CA GLN A 423 27.60 6.82 1.53
C GLN A 423 27.88 7.32 2.96
N ARG A 424 26.92 7.27 3.86
CA ARG A 424 26.97 7.83 5.22
C ARG A 424 26.48 6.80 6.25
N PRO A 425 27.26 5.76 6.59
CA PRO A 425 26.77 4.64 7.42
C PRO A 425 26.24 5.04 8.80
N GLY A 426 26.72 6.19 9.34
CA GLY A 426 26.29 6.73 10.64
C GLY A 426 25.10 7.71 10.55
N ILE A 427 24.49 7.92 9.38
CA ILE A 427 23.38 8.86 9.24
C ILE A 427 22.13 8.35 9.96
N THR A 428 21.41 9.25 10.66
CA THR A 428 20.18 8.92 11.36
C THR A 428 18.96 9.03 10.42
N PRO A 429 17.82 8.41 10.75
CA PRO A 429 16.58 8.55 9.98
C PRO A 429 16.15 10.02 9.80
N ASP A 430 16.23 10.85 10.86
CA ASP A 430 15.93 12.28 10.77
C ASP A 430 16.85 13.01 9.78
N GLN A 431 18.12 12.66 9.77
CA GLN A 431 19.08 13.26 8.84
C GLN A 431 18.85 12.81 7.40
N VAL A 432 18.43 11.54 7.16
CA VAL A 432 18.03 11.05 5.83
C VAL A 432 16.80 11.81 5.34
N LYS A 433 15.76 11.92 6.18
CA LYS A 433 14.56 12.69 5.87
C LYS A 433 14.89 14.15 5.56
N ALA A 434 15.66 14.80 6.41
CA ALA A 434 16.08 16.19 6.23
C ALA A 434 16.91 16.36 4.95
N LEU A 435 17.82 15.44 4.64
CA LEU A 435 18.63 15.49 3.42
C LEU A 435 17.77 15.39 2.17
N LEU A 436 16.87 14.40 2.10
CA LEU A 436 15.94 14.24 0.99
C LEU A 436 15.05 15.48 0.80
N MET A 437 14.53 16.06 1.90
CA MET A 437 13.69 17.25 1.83
C MET A 437 14.46 18.51 1.41
N THR A 438 15.69 18.69 1.91
CA THR A 438 16.46 19.92 1.62
C THR A 438 17.08 19.94 0.24
N THR A 439 17.28 18.78 -0.37
CA THR A 439 17.84 18.64 -1.74
C THR A 439 16.75 18.42 -2.80
N ALA A 440 15.48 18.30 -2.40
CA ALA A 440 14.38 18.12 -3.33
C ALA A 440 14.13 19.34 -4.23
N SER A 441 13.76 19.08 -5.48
CA SER A 441 13.46 20.10 -6.48
C SER A 441 11.95 20.33 -6.61
N LYS A 442 11.51 21.60 -6.55
CA LYS A 442 10.10 21.95 -6.67
C LYS A 442 9.55 21.68 -8.08
N ILE A 443 8.40 21.02 -8.15
CA ILE A 443 7.61 20.89 -9.37
C ILE A 443 6.79 22.16 -9.55
N ARG A 444 6.97 22.81 -10.69
CA ARG A 444 6.36 24.12 -10.95
C ARG A 444 4.85 24.01 -11.14
N GLY A 445 4.11 24.81 -10.38
CA GLY A 445 2.64 24.88 -10.49
C GLY A 445 1.91 23.91 -9.57
N GLU A 446 2.61 22.98 -8.93
CA GLU A 446 2.01 22.05 -8.00
C GLU A 446 1.89 22.62 -6.58
N SER A 447 0.85 22.18 -5.88
CA SER A 447 0.57 22.65 -4.51
C SER A 447 1.66 22.10 -3.54
N SER A 448 1.97 22.88 -2.50
CA SER A 448 2.93 22.47 -1.48
C SER A 448 2.51 21.20 -0.74
N ASN A 449 1.21 20.98 -0.55
CA ASN A 449 0.70 19.78 0.11
C ASN A 449 0.92 18.53 -0.76
N CYS A 450 0.79 18.66 -2.09
CA CYS A 450 0.90 17.53 -3.00
C CYS A 450 2.34 17.16 -3.34
N GLN A 451 3.29 18.09 -3.23
CA GLN A 451 4.68 17.83 -3.54
C GLN A 451 5.62 17.84 -2.30
N GLY A 452 5.13 18.27 -1.13
CA GLY A 452 5.98 18.43 0.04
C GLY A 452 7.19 19.34 -0.24
N ALA A 453 8.38 18.87 0.03
CA ALA A 453 9.62 19.55 -0.33
C ALA A 453 9.88 19.57 -1.84
N GLY A 454 9.34 18.61 -2.60
CA GLY A 454 9.47 18.48 -4.05
C GLY A 454 9.89 17.08 -4.49
N LEU A 455 10.26 16.95 -5.75
CA LEU A 455 10.83 15.73 -6.36
C LEU A 455 12.24 15.50 -5.79
N ILE A 456 12.52 14.29 -5.31
CA ILE A 456 13.85 13.96 -4.76
C ILE A 456 14.95 14.17 -5.81
N SER A 457 16.10 14.70 -5.39
CA SER A 457 17.31 14.89 -6.20
C SER A 457 18.50 14.22 -5.52
N LEU A 458 18.89 13.05 -6.02
CA LEU A 458 20.06 12.34 -5.53
C LEU A 458 21.35 12.98 -6.03
N GLY A 459 21.30 13.64 -7.20
CA GLY A 459 22.41 14.43 -7.71
C GLY A 459 22.83 15.57 -6.77
N ASP A 460 21.87 16.24 -6.14
CA ASP A 460 22.14 17.24 -5.12
C ASP A 460 22.52 16.59 -3.78
N ALA A 461 21.84 15.50 -3.41
CA ALA A 461 22.04 14.82 -2.14
C ALA A 461 23.44 14.21 -1.98
N VAL A 462 24.06 13.69 -3.07
CA VAL A 462 25.40 13.07 -3.03
C VAL A 462 26.48 14.07 -2.62
N HIS A 463 26.29 15.34 -2.94
CA HIS A 463 27.24 16.42 -2.66
C HIS A 463 26.88 17.27 -1.42
N ALA A 464 25.64 17.15 -0.94
CA ALA A 464 25.19 17.93 0.21
C ALA A 464 25.86 17.44 1.51
N SER A 465 26.09 18.37 2.44
CA SER A 465 26.53 18.01 3.79
C SER A 465 25.39 17.35 4.56
N THR A 466 25.75 16.41 5.44
CA THR A 466 24.75 15.77 6.33
C THR A 466 24.08 16.83 7.20
N PRO A 467 22.74 16.91 7.22
CA PRO A 467 22.02 17.84 8.07
C PRO A 467 22.36 17.65 9.56
N SER A 468 22.46 18.75 10.30
CA SER A 468 22.71 18.71 11.75
C SER A 468 21.45 18.75 12.60
N LYS A 469 20.30 19.04 11.96
CA LYS A 469 19.02 19.19 12.67
C LYS A 469 18.26 17.87 12.69
N ASP A 470 17.83 17.50 13.88
CA ASP A 470 16.83 16.48 14.09
C ASP A 470 15.45 17.02 13.67
N GLN A 471 14.80 16.41 12.69
CA GLN A 471 13.51 16.84 12.16
C GLN A 471 12.34 16.33 13.00
N SER A 472 12.55 15.29 13.81
CA SER A 472 11.51 14.68 14.65
C SER A 472 11.23 15.49 15.92
N VAL A 473 12.17 16.32 16.36
CA VAL A 473 12.13 17.02 17.67
C VAL A 473 10.89 17.89 17.87
N GLN A 474 10.26 18.33 16.81
CA GLN A 474 9.09 19.23 16.88
C GLN A 474 7.76 18.53 17.11
N TYR A 475 7.69 17.20 17.04
CA TYR A 475 6.46 16.44 17.16
C TYR A 475 6.42 15.65 18.48
N LYS A 476 5.20 15.38 18.97
CA LYS A 476 5.03 14.49 20.13
C LYS A 476 5.11 13.05 19.65
N PRO A 477 5.92 12.20 20.27
CA PRO A 477 5.96 10.78 19.93
C PRO A 477 4.60 10.11 20.16
N SER A 478 4.26 9.12 19.35
CA SER A 478 3.09 8.28 19.54
C SER A 478 3.17 7.52 20.87
N GLN A 479 2.04 7.28 21.48
CA GLN A 479 1.91 6.46 22.69
C GLN A 479 1.52 5.01 22.38
N GLY A 480 0.91 4.74 21.22
CA GLY A 480 0.47 3.41 20.81
C GLY A 480 -0.62 2.79 21.69
N THR A 481 -1.29 3.63 22.49
CA THR A 481 -2.27 3.18 23.49
C THR A 481 -3.70 3.21 22.97
N GLY A 482 -3.86 3.53 21.69
CA GLY A 482 -5.16 3.59 21.04
C GLY A 482 -5.70 2.23 20.63
N SER A 483 -6.82 2.27 19.96
CA SER A 483 -7.54 1.11 19.47
C SER A 483 -6.86 0.53 18.21
N LEU A 484 -6.70 -0.79 18.17
CA LEU A 484 -6.25 -1.50 16.97
C LEU A 484 -7.34 -1.47 15.90
N GLU A 485 -8.58 -1.59 16.32
CA GLU A 485 -9.74 -1.48 15.42
C GLU A 485 -9.82 -0.10 14.77
N ALA A 486 -9.68 0.96 15.54
CA ALA A 486 -9.64 2.31 14.96
C ALA A 486 -8.44 2.53 14.03
N SER A 487 -7.34 1.80 14.23
CA SER A 487 -6.17 1.82 13.34
C SER A 487 -6.44 1.13 12.01
N ARG A 488 -7.34 0.14 11.96
CA ARG A 488 -7.82 -0.50 10.73
C ARG A 488 -8.61 0.46 9.83
N GLY A 489 -9.30 1.43 10.45
CA GLY A 489 -10.17 2.35 9.72
C GLY A 489 -11.44 1.65 9.21
N SER A 490 -11.73 1.77 7.92
CA SER A 490 -12.87 1.10 7.29
C SER A 490 -12.51 -0.27 6.66
N PHE A 491 -11.34 -0.83 6.99
CA PHE A 491 -10.81 -2.01 6.30
C PHE A 491 -10.57 -3.17 7.27
N ASN A 492 -11.40 -4.20 7.26
CA ASN A 492 -11.20 -5.43 8.02
C ASN A 492 -10.89 -6.60 7.10
N LEU A 493 -9.85 -7.37 7.49
CA LEU A 493 -9.43 -8.54 6.72
C LEU A 493 -10.43 -9.68 6.88
N SER A 494 -10.92 -10.22 5.78
CA SER A 494 -11.76 -11.42 5.79
C SER A 494 -11.02 -12.61 5.17
N HIS A 495 -11.04 -13.75 5.85
CA HIS A 495 -10.46 -15.00 5.38
C HIS A 495 -11.37 -16.18 5.75
N ASP A 496 -11.71 -17.03 4.75
CA ASP A 496 -12.59 -18.18 4.90
C ASP A 496 -13.98 -17.87 5.54
N GLY A 497 -14.51 -16.67 5.26
CA GLY A 497 -15.79 -16.22 5.78
C GLY A 497 -15.74 -15.73 7.23
N VAL A 498 -14.54 -15.56 7.79
CA VAL A 498 -14.32 -14.95 9.09
C VAL A 498 -13.67 -13.59 8.88
N THR A 499 -14.30 -12.54 9.34
CA THR A 499 -13.77 -11.18 9.31
C THR A 499 -13.03 -10.89 10.61
N LEU A 500 -11.83 -10.30 10.51
CA LEU A 500 -11.01 -9.94 11.66
C LEU A 500 -11.39 -8.54 12.16
N GLU A 501 -11.93 -8.47 13.34
CA GLU A 501 -12.54 -7.27 13.91
C GLU A 501 -12.19 -7.11 15.37
N GLY A 502 -12.38 -5.90 15.89
CA GLY A 502 -12.23 -5.59 17.32
C GLY A 502 -10.79 -5.51 17.80
N GLU A 503 -10.64 -5.42 19.12
CA GLU A 503 -9.34 -5.30 19.78
C GLU A 503 -8.64 -6.67 19.89
N GLN A 504 -8.45 -7.32 18.76
CA GLN A 504 -7.70 -8.57 18.64
C GLN A 504 -6.73 -8.51 17.47
N ASP A 505 -5.61 -9.20 17.61
CA ASP A 505 -4.66 -9.39 16.53
C ASP A 505 -5.11 -10.53 15.61
N ILE A 506 -4.38 -10.71 14.51
CA ILE A 506 -4.66 -11.77 13.54
C ILE A 506 -4.57 -13.20 14.12
N MET A 507 -3.98 -13.37 15.29
CA MET A 507 -3.90 -14.64 16.03
C MET A 507 -5.13 -14.85 16.93
N GLY A 508 -6.04 -13.88 16.97
CA GLY A 508 -7.14 -13.86 17.92
C GLY A 508 -6.69 -13.56 19.36
N THR A 509 -5.50 -12.96 19.53
CA THR A 509 -5.02 -12.55 20.85
C THR A 509 -5.48 -11.14 21.18
N ALA A 510 -5.89 -10.89 22.45
CA ALA A 510 -6.32 -9.58 22.93
C ALA A 510 -5.29 -8.51 22.65
N TRP A 511 -5.73 -7.44 22.01
CA TRP A 511 -4.95 -6.25 21.85
C TRP A 511 -5.12 -5.36 23.10
N ASP A 512 -4.03 -5.22 23.86
CA ASP A 512 -3.90 -4.19 24.90
C ASP A 512 -2.79 -3.22 24.46
N GLY A 513 -3.20 -2.11 23.85
CA GLY A 513 -2.28 -1.11 23.33
C GLY A 513 -1.33 -0.56 24.39
N ALA A 514 -1.75 -0.44 25.65
CA ALA A 514 -0.91 0.05 26.74
C ALA A 514 0.18 -0.96 27.12
N SER A 515 -0.17 -2.24 27.25
CA SER A 515 0.80 -3.31 27.52
C SER A 515 1.73 -3.49 26.33
N TRP A 516 1.22 -3.54 25.12
CA TRP A 516 2.02 -3.69 23.90
C TRP A 516 3.01 -2.52 23.73
N SER A 517 2.55 -1.29 23.83
CA SER A 517 3.41 -0.12 23.65
C SER A 517 4.54 -0.07 24.70
N SER A 518 4.25 -0.48 25.93
CA SER A 518 5.26 -0.60 26.99
C SER A 518 6.32 -1.66 26.67
N LEU A 519 5.90 -2.85 26.20
CA LEU A 519 6.80 -3.93 25.82
C LEU A 519 7.65 -3.55 24.59
N SER A 520 7.05 -2.97 23.58
CA SER A 520 7.73 -2.53 22.37
C SER A 520 8.75 -1.43 22.66
N ALA A 521 8.40 -0.45 23.49
CA ALA A 521 9.32 0.60 23.92
C ALA A 521 10.52 0.04 24.70
N ALA A 522 10.31 -1.01 25.49
CA ALA A 522 11.37 -1.72 26.23
C ALA A 522 12.25 -2.62 25.32
N GLY A 523 11.89 -2.79 24.04
CA GLY A 523 12.56 -3.72 23.13
C GLY A 523 12.24 -5.19 23.44
N ALA A 524 11.20 -5.46 24.22
CA ALA A 524 10.72 -6.79 24.49
C ALA A 524 9.80 -7.21 23.33
N SER A 525 9.99 -8.43 22.80
CA SER A 525 9.23 -8.88 21.65
C SER A 525 7.77 -9.14 21.97
N TRP A 526 6.92 -8.80 21.05
CA TRP A 526 5.61 -9.37 20.93
C TRP A 526 5.74 -10.76 20.30
N SER A 527 6.29 -11.67 21.08
CA SER A 527 6.51 -13.04 20.66
C SER A 527 5.57 -13.95 21.44
N GLY A 528 4.88 -14.83 20.79
CA GLY A 528 4.24 -15.90 21.48
C GLY A 528 2.87 -16.29 21.01
N GLY A 529 2.58 -16.19 19.73
CA GLY A 529 1.45 -16.84 19.11
C GLY A 529 1.87 -17.93 18.14
N ASP A 530 0.99 -18.88 17.87
CA ASP A 530 1.07 -19.74 16.71
C ASP A 530 0.31 -19.06 15.56
N TRP A 531 0.98 -18.84 14.45
CA TRP A 531 0.37 -18.32 13.24
C TRP A 531 0.00 -19.49 12.33
N ASN A 532 -1.30 -19.72 12.09
CA ASN A 532 -1.75 -20.88 11.29
C ASN A 532 -1.03 -22.19 11.64
N GLY A 533 -0.73 -22.43 12.93
CA GLY A 533 0.01 -23.58 13.40
C GLY A 533 1.54 -23.47 13.31
N ALA A 534 2.09 -22.35 12.86
CA ALA A 534 3.54 -22.08 12.91
C ALA A 534 3.88 -21.13 14.06
N SER A 535 4.90 -21.46 14.84
CA SER A 535 5.36 -20.65 15.96
C SER A 535 6.13 -19.42 15.48
N TRP A 536 5.81 -18.24 16.01
CA TRP A 536 6.50 -16.99 15.75
C TRP A 536 7.76 -16.79 16.57
N SER A 537 8.04 -17.67 17.52
CA SER A 537 9.27 -17.55 18.30
C SER A 537 10.49 -17.65 17.37
N GLY A 538 11.36 -16.66 17.38
CA GLY A 538 12.50 -16.50 16.47
C GLY A 538 13.49 -17.68 16.36
N ALA A 539 13.25 -18.79 17.04
CA ALA A 539 14.01 -20.02 16.96
C ALA A 539 13.62 -20.92 15.77
N SER A 540 12.55 -20.63 15.04
CA SER A 540 12.03 -21.47 13.96
C SER A 540 12.24 -20.94 12.53
N TRP A 541 12.98 -19.84 12.38
CA TRP A 541 13.25 -19.21 11.08
C TRP A 541 14.67 -19.49 10.56
N SER A 542 15.22 -20.66 10.82
CA SER A 542 16.52 -21.09 10.25
C SER A 542 16.36 -21.78 8.90
#